data_4c9ad31cd371f8776c432903ecae38d9
#
_entry.id   4c9ad31cd371f8776c432903ecae38d9
#
_cell.length_a   1.000
_cell.length_b   1.000
_cell.length_c   1.000
_cell.angle_alpha   90.00
_cell.angle_beta   90.00
_cell.angle_gamma   90.00
#
_symmetry.space_group_name_H-M   'P 1'
#
loop_
_entity.id
_entity.type
_entity.pdbx_description
1 polymer ?
#
loop_
_entity_poly.entity_id
_entity_poly.type
_entity_poly.pdbx_seq_one_letter_code
_entity_poly.pdbx_strand_id
1 'polypeptide(L)'
;MKTPQFNRLTWLAVAVTGLAACTQAATPAPSSIAPAAQVAATSPDADPEALPRMTVHKTPTCGCCGVWIEHMEKAGFTVVVHDMNDLGPVKERLGVPYAKGSCHTTEVGGYLVEGHVPAADIKRLLAEKPDARGLVLPGMPLGSPGMEVPKGRQQSFTVELVHHDGSTEPFAQH
;
A
#
# COMPACT_ATOMS: atom_id res chain seq x y z
N MET A 1 -35.10 -33.56 22.45
CA MET A 1 -33.88 -34.36 22.42
C MET A 1 -34.00 -35.39 21.31
N LYS A 2 -33.39 -35.15 20.14
CA LYS A 2 -33.29 -36.13 19.06
C LYS A 2 -31.95 -35.90 18.35
N THR A 3 -31.04 -36.84 18.50
CA THR A 3 -29.74 -36.94 17.84
C THR A 3 -29.93 -37.47 16.43
N PRO A 4 -29.30 -36.92 15.37
CA PRO A 4 -29.26 -37.57 14.07
C PRO A 4 -28.05 -38.53 13.98
N GLN A 5 -28.32 -39.74 13.53
CA GLN A 5 -27.39 -40.82 13.27
C GLN A 5 -26.59 -40.53 11.99
N PHE A 6 -25.26 -40.71 12.04
CA PHE A 6 -24.37 -40.70 10.87
C PHE A 6 -24.48 -42.03 10.11
N ASN A 7 -24.85 -41.96 8.85
CA ASN A 7 -24.91 -43.07 7.92
C ASN A 7 -23.53 -43.33 7.29
N ARG A 8 -22.95 -44.48 7.59
CA ARG A 8 -21.68 -44.93 6.97
C ARG A 8 -21.98 -45.56 5.62
N LEU A 9 -21.55 -44.91 4.54
CA LEU A 9 -21.54 -45.50 3.20
C LEU A 9 -20.19 -46.14 2.94
N THR A 10 -20.23 -47.45 2.81
CA THR A 10 -19.12 -48.35 2.43
C THR A 10 -18.87 -48.22 0.94
N TRP A 11 -17.66 -47.89 0.54
CA TRP A 11 -17.23 -47.90 -0.87
C TRP A 11 -16.45 -49.17 -1.15
N LEU A 12 -16.99 -49.97 -2.08
CA LEU A 12 -16.36 -51.17 -2.67
C LEU A 12 -15.21 -50.82 -3.57
N ALA A 13 -14.07 -51.43 -3.37
CA ALA A 13 -12.92 -51.40 -4.24
C ALA A 13 -13.16 -52.28 -5.46
N VAL A 14 -12.99 -51.74 -6.66
CA VAL A 14 -12.89 -52.50 -7.92
C VAL A 14 -11.45 -52.40 -8.40
N ALA A 15 -10.76 -53.56 -8.37
CA ALA A 15 -9.45 -53.76 -8.96
C ALA A 15 -9.59 -54.06 -10.44
N VAL A 16 -8.99 -53.24 -11.31
CA VAL A 16 -8.81 -53.57 -12.74
C VAL A 16 -7.33 -53.65 -13.03
N THR A 17 -6.88 -54.86 -13.29
CA THR A 17 -5.55 -55.21 -13.83
C THR A 17 -5.55 -55.03 -15.34
N GLY A 18 -4.74 -54.09 -15.85
CA GLY A 18 -4.50 -53.92 -17.29
C GLY A 18 -3.00 -53.87 -17.58
N LEU A 19 -2.46 -54.95 -18.18
CA LEU A 19 -1.12 -54.93 -18.80
C LEU A 19 -1.18 -54.11 -20.08
N ALA A 20 -0.25 -53.16 -20.27
CA ALA A 20 0.05 -52.61 -21.58
C ALA A 20 1.52 -52.17 -21.69
N ALA A 21 2.12 -52.69 -22.68
CA ALA A 21 3.40 -52.61 -23.32
C ALA A 21 4.23 -51.29 -23.17
N CYS A 22 5.55 -51.53 -22.98
CA CYS A 22 6.62 -50.56 -23.10
C CYS A 22 6.73 -49.99 -24.52
N THR A 23 6.61 -48.67 -24.64
CA THR A 23 7.21 -47.92 -25.76
C THR A 23 8.08 -46.83 -25.14
N GLN A 24 9.40 -47.00 -25.29
CA GLN A 24 10.38 -45.98 -24.89
C GLN A 24 10.33 -44.84 -25.90
N ALA A 25 9.77 -43.74 -25.54
CA ALA A 25 9.92 -42.48 -26.24
C ALA A 25 11.08 -41.68 -25.62
N ALA A 26 12.02 -41.30 -26.48
CA ALA A 26 13.21 -40.52 -26.14
C ALA A 26 12.79 -39.20 -25.46
N THR A 27 13.28 -39.00 -24.25
CA THR A 27 13.18 -37.73 -23.51
C THR A 27 14.11 -36.70 -24.15
N PRO A 28 13.62 -35.55 -24.60
CA PRO A 28 14.49 -34.39 -24.85
C PRO A 28 15.05 -33.87 -23.52
N ALA A 29 16.36 -33.62 -23.50
CA ALA A 29 17.07 -33.06 -22.36
C ALA A 29 16.43 -31.73 -21.92
N PRO A 30 16.29 -31.43 -20.59
CA PRO A 30 15.81 -30.16 -20.12
C PRO A 30 16.87 -29.10 -20.46
N SER A 31 16.50 -28.16 -21.35
CA SER A 31 17.26 -26.94 -21.54
C SER A 31 17.22 -26.16 -20.21
N SER A 32 18.36 -26.12 -19.54
CA SER A 32 18.60 -25.31 -18.37
C SER A 32 18.44 -23.83 -18.76
N ILE A 33 17.24 -23.26 -18.53
CA ILE A 33 17.05 -21.84 -18.57
C ILE A 33 17.65 -21.33 -17.27
N ALA A 34 18.86 -20.80 -17.34
CA ALA A 34 19.43 -20.03 -16.24
C ALA A 34 18.47 -18.87 -15.87
N PRO A 35 18.17 -18.66 -14.59
CA PRO A 35 17.40 -17.49 -14.20
C PRO A 35 18.21 -16.26 -14.61
N ALA A 36 17.67 -15.48 -15.55
CA ALA A 36 18.19 -14.14 -15.84
C ALA A 36 18.10 -13.36 -14.54
N ALA A 37 19.26 -13.08 -13.93
CA ALA A 37 19.36 -12.15 -12.83
C ALA A 37 18.78 -10.82 -13.35
N GLN A 38 17.59 -10.46 -12.87
CA GLN A 38 17.06 -9.12 -13.02
C GLN A 38 17.99 -8.22 -12.23
N VAL A 39 18.99 -7.68 -12.89
CA VAL A 39 19.73 -6.53 -12.41
C VAL A 39 18.70 -5.42 -12.25
N ALA A 40 18.31 -5.13 -10.99
CA ALA A 40 17.60 -3.91 -10.67
C ALA A 40 18.45 -2.78 -11.25
N ALA A 41 17.95 -2.13 -12.30
CA ALA A 41 18.56 -0.94 -12.86
C ALA A 41 18.47 0.15 -11.79
N THR A 42 19.50 0.24 -10.95
CA THR A 42 19.81 1.44 -10.18
C THR A 42 20.17 2.52 -11.20
N SER A 43 19.27 3.48 -11.38
CA SER A 43 19.58 4.70 -12.14
C SER A 43 20.78 5.38 -11.46
N PRO A 44 21.89 5.64 -12.17
CA PRO A 44 23.13 6.13 -11.56
C PRO A 44 23.10 7.61 -11.14
N ASP A 45 21.97 8.32 -11.30
CA ASP A 45 21.84 9.76 -11.06
C ASP A 45 20.88 10.11 -9.91
N ALA A 46 20.69 9.23 -8.92
CA ALA A 46 19.95 9.63 -7.73
C ALA A 46 20.88 10.45 -6.82
N ASP A 47 20.66 11.77 -6.76
CA ASP A 47 21.22 12.64 -5.73
C ASP A 47 20.89 12.00 -4.37
N PRO A 48 21.89 11.64 -3.54
CA PRO A 48 21.67 11.01 -2.25
C PRO A 48 20.89 11.90 -1.25
N GLU A 49 20.75 13.18 -1.54
CA GLU A 49 19.99 14.17 -0.77
C GLU A 49 18.59 14.42 -1.34
N ALA A 50 18.26 13.90 -2.53
CA ALA A 50 16.95 14.07 -3.15
C ALA A 50 15.88 13.27 -2.42
N LEU A 51 14.74 13.94 -2.13
CA LEU A 51 13.56 13.26 -1.58
C LEU A 51 13.05 12.21 -2.57
N PRO A 52 12.56 11.04 -2.09
CA PRO A 52 12.00 10.02 -2.96
C PRO A 52 10.78 10.56 -3.70
N ARG A 53 10.57 10.06 -4.93
CA ARG A 53 9.37 10.36 -5.71
C ARG A 53 8.13 9.92 -4.96
N MET A 54 7.10 10.76 -4.99
CA MET A 54 5.81 10.55 -4.36
C MET A 54 4.77 10.19 -5.43
N THR A 55 4.03 9.09 -5.24
CA THR A 55 2.91 8.70 -6.11
C THR A 55 1.61 8.91 -5.37
N VAL A 56 0.75 9.82 -5.87
CA VAL A 56 -0.52 10.22 -5.23
C VAL A 56 -1.68 9.66 -6.01
N HIS A 57 -2.53 8.87 -5.36
CA HIS A 57 -3.78 8.35 -5.88
C HIS A 57 -4.94 9.15 -5.31
N LYS A 58 -5.72 9.83 -6.18
CA LYS A 58 -6.85 10.68 -5.79
C LYS A 58 -7.98 10.62 -6.79
N THR A 59 -9.16 11.12 -6.43
CA THR A 59 -10.23 11.31 -7.42
C THR A 59 -9.99 12.60 -8.23
N PRO A 60 -10.38 12.63 -9.52
CA PRO A 60 -10.17 13.81 -10.39
C PRO A 60 -10.76 15.10 -9.82
N THR A 61 -11.87 14.99 -9.09
CA THR A 61 -12.61 16.14 -8.55
C THR A 61 -12.17 16.58 -7.15
N CYS A 62 -11.15 15.93 -6.55
CA CYS A 62 -10.65 16.27 -5.22
C CYS A 62 -9.81 17.57 -5.26
N GLY A 63 -10.45 18.72 -5.03
CA GLY A 63 -9.77 20.01 -5.04
C GLY A 63 -8.76 20.19 -3.90
N CYS A 64 -9.11 19.83 -2.66
CA CYS A 64 -8.21 19.91 -1.51
C CYS A 64 -6.98 19.00 -1.65
N CYS A 65 -7.12 17.85 -2.34
CA CYS A 65 -5.98 16.99 -2.67
C CYS A 65 -4.99 17.70 -3.60
N GLY A 66 -5.48 18.49 -4.56
CA GLY A 66 -4.62 19.29 -5.44
C GLY A 66 -3.80 20.31 -4.66
N VAL A 67 -4.45 21.01 -3.70
CA VAL A 67 -3.74 21.97 -2.83
C VAL A 67 -2.71 21.25 -1.94
N TRP A 68 -3.04 20.06 -1.40
CA TRP A 68 -2.07 19.26 -0.64
C TRP A 68 -0.85 18.89 -1.50
N ILE A 69 -1.05 18.50 -2.77
CA ILE A 69 0.04 18.20 -3.72
C ILE A 69 0.95 19.42 -3.88
N GLU A 70 0.39 20.63 -4.04
CA GLU A 70 1.20 21.84 -4.12
C GLU A 70 2.07 22.06 -2.86
N HIS A 71 1.58 21.71 -1.67
CA HIS A 71 2.39 21.74 -0.45
C HIS A 71 3.56 20.75 -0.51
N MET A 72 3.34 19.54 -1.06
CA MET A 72 4.40 18.54 -1.22
C MET A 72 5.46 19.00 -2.22
N GLU A 73 5.04 19.56 -3.37
CA GLU A 73 5.96 20.12 -4.38
C GLU A 73 6.76 21.29 -3.83
N LYS A 74 6.12 22.25 -3.12
CA LYS A 74 6.81 23.36 -2.43
C LYS A 74 7.78 22.86 -1.35
N ALA A 75 7.53 21.69 -0.76
CA ALA A 75 8.43 21.07 0.20
C ALA A 75 9.59 20.30 -0.47
N GLY A 76 9.64 20.24 -1.80
CA GLY A 76 10.73 19.63 -2.57
C GLY A 76 10.48 18.19 -3.03
N PHE A 77 9.27 17.65 -2.86
CA PHE A 77 8.93 16.33 -3.40
C PHE A 77 8.64 16.41 -4.91
N THR A 78 9.11 15.41 -5.66
CA THR A 78 8.65 15.17 -7.04
C THR A 78 7.37 14.35 -6.96
N VAL A 79 6.24 14.90 -7.42
CA VAL A 79 4.93 14.24 -7.30
C VAL A 79 4.46 13.71 -8.65
N VAL A 80 3.96 12.47 -8.66
CA VAL A 80 3.24 11.84 -9.77
C VAL A 80 1.81 11.59 -9.32
N VAL A 81 0.83 12.05 -10.10
CA VAL A 81 -0.60 11.93 -9.76
C VAL A 81 -1.25 10.87 -10.60
N HIS A 82 -2.01 9.99 -9.96
CA HIS A 82 -2.88 9.01 -10.58
C HIS A 82 -4.34 9.30 -10.19
N ASP A 83 -5.07 9.88 -11.13
CA ASP A 83 -6.51 10.08 -10.98
C ASP A 83 -7.26 8.78 -11.17
N MET A 84 -8.14 8.43 -10.24
CA MET A 84 -8.98 7.23 -10.27
C MET A 84 -10.32 7.47 -9.58
N ASN A 85 -11.37 6.81 -10.06
CA ASN A 85 -12.71 6.98 -9.51
C ASN A 85 -12.95 6.19 -8.22
N ASP A 86 -12.18 5.12 -8.00
CA ASP A 86 -12.26 4.26 -6.81
C ASP A 86 -10.87 4.06 -6.21
N LEU A 87 -10.69 4.53 -4.99
CA LEU A 87 -9.46 4.40 -4.21
C LEU A 87 -9.44 3.13 -3.35
N GLY A 88 -10.54 2.40 -3.24
CA GLY A 88 -10.66 1.20 -2.41
C GLY A 88 -9.54 0.20 -2.66
N PRO A 89 -9.30 -0.25 -3.91
CA PRO A 89 -8.26 -1.23 -4.22
C PRO A 89 -6.84 -0.77 -3.84
N VAL A 90 -6.55 0.54 -3.99
CA VAL A 90 -5.24 1.09 -3.60
C VAL A 90 -5.08 1.13 -2.08
N LYS A 91 -6.12 1.57 -1.36
CA LYS A 91 -6.13 1.60 0.10
C LYS A 91 -5.95 0.19 0.69
N GLU A 92 -6.65 -0.79 0.14
CA GLU A 92 -6.52 -2.20 0.54
C GLU A 92 -5.10 -2.73 0.26
N ARG A 93 -4.57 -2.53 -0.94
CA ARG A 93 -3.22 -2.96 -1.33
C ARG A 93 -2.14 -2.37 -0.43
N LEU A 94 -2.27 -1.11 -0.06
CA LEU A 94 -1.31 -0.40 0.80
C LEU A 94 -1.55 -0.64 2.29
N GLY A 95 -2.68 -1.27 2.64
CA GLY A 95 -3.02 -1.62 4.00
C GLY A 95 -3.42 -0.41 4.86
N VAL A 96 -4.18 0.53 4.27
CA VAL A 96 -4.83 1.60 5.04
C VAL A 96 -5.78 0.96 6.05
N PRO A 97 -5.61 1.19 7.37
CA PRO A 97 -6.45 0.53 8.37
C PRO A 97 -7.91 0.95 8.25
N TYR A 98 -8.81 0.04 8.63
CA TYR A 98 -10.24 0.33 8.66
C TYR A 98 -10.53 1.60 9.48
N ALA A 99 -11.44 2.45 8.97
CA ALA A 99 -11.80 3.75 9.54
C ALA A 99 -10.66 4.80 9.66
N LYS A 100 -9.48 4.55 9.07
CA LYS A 100 -8.37 5.51 9.00
C LYS A 100 -8.20 6.15 7.62
N GLY A 101 -9.11 5.88 6.68
CA GLY A 101 -9.07 6.43 5.33
C GLY A 101 -9.36 7.93 5.26
N SER A 102 -8.83 8.57 4.22
CA SER A 102 -9.04 9.97 3.86
C SER A 102 -9.30 10.10 2.35
N CYS A 103 -9.14 11.29 1.77
CA CYS A 103 -9.52 11.60 0.39
C CYS A 103 -8.48 11.22 -0.67
N HIS A 104 -7.24 10.93 -0.29
CA HIS A 104 -6.19 10.44 -1.18
C HIS A 104 -5.24 9.52 -0.44
N THR A 105 -4.52 8.70 -1.22
CA THR A 105 -3.56 7.72 -0.73
C THR A 105 -2.26 7.90 -1.49
N THR A 106 -1.13 7.89 -0.81
CA THR A 106 0.18 8.21 -1.37
C THR A 106 1.20 7.12 -1.03
N GLU A 107 2.09 6.85 -1.98
CA GLU A 107 3.27 5.99 -1.81
C GLU A 107 4.53 6.86 -1.90
N VAL A 108 5.42 6.78 -0.92
CA VAL A 108 6.68 7.53 -0.90
C VAL A 108 7.76 6.77 -0.11
N GLY A 109 8.91 6.51 -0.72
CA GLY A 109 10.04 5.85 -0.06
C GLY A 109 9.72 4.47 0.53
N GLY A 110 8.73 3.75 -0.02
CA GLY A 110 8.24 2.48 0.49
C GLY A 110 7.16 2.59 1.56
N TYR A 111 6.80 3.80 1.99
CA TYR A 111 5.75 4.06 2.98
C TYR A 111 4.42 4.44 2.35
N LEU A 112 3.34 4.08 3.03
CA LEU A 112 2.00 4.62 2.86
C LEU A 112 1.92 6.01 3.53
N VAL A 113 1.27 6.96 2.86
CA VAL A 113 0.79 8.22 3.48
C VAL A 113 -0.67 8.42 3.09
N GLU A 114 -1.55 8.43 4.08
CA GLU A 114 -2.99 8.57 3.88
C GLU A 114 -3.47 9.94 4.35
N GLY A 115 -4.10 10.69 3.42
CA GLY A 115 -4.72 11.99 3.72
C GLY A 115 -3.73 13.15 3.84
N HIS A 116 -4.18 14.22 4.47
CA HIS A 116 -3.56 15.55 4.48
C HIS A 116 -2.37 15.67 5.46
N VAL A 117 -1.49 14.65 5.51
CA VAL A 117 -0.30 14.64 6.38
C VAL A 117 0.65 15.77 6.00
N PRO A 118 1.15 16.55 6.98
CA PRO A 118 2.12 17.61 6.74
C PRO A 118 3.44 17.11 6.13
N ALA A 119 4.03 17.87 5.21
CA ALA A 119 5.29 17.52 4.57
C ALA A 119 6.45 17.32 5.56
N ALA A 120 6.45 18.05 6.68
CA ALA A 120 7.45 17.89 7.73
C ALA A 120 7.40 16.50 8.39
N ASP A 121 6.19 15.97 8.62
CA ASP A 121 6.02 14.63 9.20
C ASP A 121 6.44 13.55 8.21
N ILE A 122 6.13 13.73 6.91
CA ILE A 122 6.59 12.80 5.87
C ILE A 122 8.11 12.81 5.78
N LYS A 123 8.75 13.97 5.82
CA LYS A 123 10.22 14.07 5.84
C LYS A 123 10.82 13.40 7.07
N ARG A 124 10.18 13.57 8.24
CA ARG A 124 10.60 12.90 9.47
C ARG A 124 10.50 11.39 9.36
N LEU A 125 9.38 10.87 8.84
CA LEU A 125 9.20 9.44 8.56
C LEU A 125 10.32 8.88 7.68
N LEU A 126 10.63 9.59 6.58
CA LEU A 126 11.68 9.19 5.63
C LEU A 126 13.09 9.23 6.25
N ALA A 127 13.34 10.13 7.19
CA ALA A 127 14.61 10.25 7.90
C ALA A 127 14.76 9.19 8.99
N GLU A 128 13.73 8.98 9.80
CA GLU A 128 13.73 8.03 10.93
C GLU A 128 13.63 6.57 10.46
N LYS A 129 13.00 6.32 9.33
CA LYS A 129 12.83 4.99 8.71
C LYS A 129 12.32 3.92 9.68
N PRO A 130 11.22 4.17 10.42
CA PRO A 130 10.69 3.18 11.34
C PRO A 130 10.24 1.91 10.60
N ASP A 131 10.26 0.76 11.28
CA ASP A 131 9.68 -0.48 10.78
C ASP A 131 8.15 -0.43 10.90
N ALA A 132 7.52 0.22 9.93
CA ALA A 132 6.10 0.53 9.91
C ALA A 132 5.57 0.60 8.46
N ARG A 133 4.25 0.61 8.30
CA ARG A 133 3.62 0.82 6.98
C ARG A 133 3.72 2.27 6.51
N GLY A 134 3.58 3.24 7.41
CA GLY A 134 3.56 4.66 7.08
C GLY A 134 2.73 5.52 8.02
N LEU A 135 2.16 6.59 7.49
CA LEU A 135 1.39 7.59 8.25
C LEU A 135 -0.05 7.69 7.77
N VAL A 136 -0.96 7.97 8.69
CA VAL A 136 -2.35 8.32 8.36
C VAL A 136 -2.78 9.57 9.10
N LEU A 137 -3.56 10.41 8.41
CA LEU A 137 -4.35 11.48 8.99
C LEU A 137 -5.81 11.26 8.60
N PRO A 138 -6.61 10.58 9.46
CA PRO A 138 -7.99 10.26 9.15
C PRO A 138 -8.85 11.50 8.94
N GLY A 139 -9.75 11.43 7.96
CA GLY A 139 -10.62 12.55 7.62
C GLY A 139 -9.87 13.69 6.92
N MET A 140 -10.35 14.90 7.15
CA MET A 140 -9.82 16.15 6.57
C MET A 140 -9.93 17.28 7.60
N PRO A 141 -9.10 17.26 8.68
CA PRO A 141 -9.21 18.26 9.75
C PRO A 141 -8.88 19.66 9.23
N LEU A 142 -9.68 20.63 9.64
CA LEU A 142 -9.50 22.04 9.27
C LEU A 142 -8.15 22.56 9.80
N GLY A 143 -7.36 23.16 8.92
CA GLY A 143 -6.02 23.65 9.21
C GLY A 143 -4.89 22.71 8.80
N SER A 144 -5.19 21.45 8.43
CA SER A 144 -4.18 20.58 7.78
C SER A 144 -3.84 21.11 6.37
N PRO A 145 -2.69 20.72 5.77
CA PRO A 145 -2.29 21.17 4.45
C PRO A 145 -3.35 20.86 3.39
N GLY A 146 -3.81 21.85 2.63
CA GLY A 146 -4.91 21.72 1.67
C GLY A 146 -6.31 21.89 2.29
N MET A 147 -6.38 22.09 3.61
CA MET A 147 -7.61 22.35 4.37
C MET A 147 -7.49 23.64 5.19
N GLU A 148 -6.79 24.64 4.65
CA GLU A 148 -6.50 25.89 5.31
C GLU A 148 -7.79 26.68 5.63
N VAL A 149 -7.82 27.25 6.81
CA VAL A 149 -8.91 28.11 7.30
C VAL A 149 -8.35 29.35 8.00
N PRO A 150 -9.15 30.43 8.15
CA PRO A 150 -8.73 31.59 8.91
C PRO A 150 -8.25 31.24 10.31
N LYS A 151 -7.24 32.00 10.80
CA LYS A 151 -6.68 31.83 12.14
C LYS A 151 -7.78 31.76 13.22
N GLY A 152 -7.62 30.79 14.13
CA GLY A 152 -8.59 30.54 15.22
C GLY A 152 -9.74 29.60 14.84
N ARG A 153 -9.77 29.07 13.61
CA ARG A 153 -10.75 28.06 13.15
C ARG A 153 -10.12 26.71 12.85
N GLN A 154 -8.81 26.58 13.09
CA GLN A 154 -8.10 25.32 12.94
C GLN A 154 -8.55 24.31 13.99
N GLN A 155 -8.55 23.05 13.63
CA GLN A 155 -8.74 21.92 14.53
C GLN A 155 -7.39 21.36 14.92
N SER A 156 -7.22 20.93 16.16
CA SER A 156 -6.10 20.07 16.53
C SER A 156 -6.28 18.71 15.87
N PHE A 157 -5.19 18.13 15.35
CA PHE A 157 -5.21 16.82 14.76
C PHE A 157 -3.94 16.02 15.10
N THR A 158 -4.05 14.71 15.03
CA THR A 158 -2.95 13.79 15.26
C THR A 158 -2.65 13.02 13.98
N VAL A 159 -1.41 13.08 13.52
CA VAL A 159 -0.88 12.14 12.53
C VAL A 159 -0.50 10.87 13.26
N GLU A 160 -0.94 9.73 12.76
CA GLU A 160 -0.69 8.43 13.37
C GLU A 160 0.29 7.60 12.53
N LEU A 161 1.21 6.89 13.19
CA LEU A 161 2.04 5.85 12.60
C LEU A 161 1.23 4.56 12.49
N VAL A 162 1.28 3.90 11.34
CA VAL A 162 0.62 2.62 11.08
C VAL A 162 1.63 1.50 11.11
N HIS A 163 1.45 0.54 12.00
CA HIS A 163 2.26 -0.67 12.10
C HIS A 163 1.86 -1.72 11.06
N HIS A 164 2.71 -2.74 10.85
CA HIS A 164 2.45 -3.81 9.89
C HIS A 164 1.23 -4.67 10.23
N ASP A 165 0.82 -4.74 11.49
CA ASP A 165 -0.39 -5.42 11.95
C ASP A 165 -1.67 -4.58 11.77
N GLY A 166 -1.54 -3.32 11.32
CA GLY A 166 -2.64 -2.37 11.13
C GLY A 166 -3.01 -1.57 12.38
N SER A 167 -2.34 -1.79 13.51
CA SER A 167 -2.48 -0.91 14.68
C SER A 167 -1.87 0.46 14.42
N THR A 168 -2.32 1.46 15.17
CA THR A 168 -1.83 2.84 15.02
C THR A 168 -1.42 3.43 16.37
N GLU A 169 -0.43 4.33 16.33
CA GLU A 169 -0.02 5.13 17.48
C GLU A 169 0.23 6.59 17.08
N PRO A 170 0.15 7.55 18.03
CA PRO A 170 0.44 8.95 17.72
C PRO A 170 1.87 9.14 17.21
N PHE A 171 2.00 9.79 16.03
CA PHE A 171 3.28 10.19 15.46
C PHE A 171 3.55 11.68 15.68
N ALA A 172 2.61 12.56 15.32
CA ALA A 172 2.72 14.01 15.50
C ALA A 172 1.37 14.63 15.91
N GLN A 173 1.42 15.73 16.65
CA GLN A 173 0.24 16.53 17.02
C GLN A 173 0.40 17.95 16.50
N HIS A 174 -0.68 18.51 15.99
CA HIS A 174 -0.77 19.83 15.39
C HIS A 174 -1.94 20.65 15.95
#